data_2b296d248313ce4b2a765bbbc7920e81
#
_entry.id   2b296d248313ce4b2a765bbbc7920e81
#
_cell.length_a   1.000
_cell.length_b   1.000
_cell.length_c   1.000
_cell.angle_alpha   90.00
_cell.angle_beta   90.00
_cell.angle_gamma   90.00
#
_symmetry.space_group_name_H-M   'P 1'
#
loop_
_entity.id
_entity.type
_entity.pdbx_description
1 polymer ?
#
loop_
_entity_poly.entity_id
_entity_poly.type
_entity_poly.pdbx_seq_one_letter_code
_entity_poly.pdbx_strand_id
1 'polypeptide(L)'
;LVALGIIPSRAETGFGYIKSYPKINDDDYQHIESFIEKPSQQKAEYFLECGNYLWNSGMFIFNASTYLNELEKFDPEILNACKKSFNKNFTDSNYIYPKKIEFLKCPEKSIDYAVMERTKKGVVVPLDAGWSDVGSWSALWEAKKKDVDGNLSEGDVILEDVNETFTFGSNRLVAVSGVSNLVIVDTKDALLVTNNLNNHSIKNLVKKLKIQKRAELHNYQTTNWPWGTIELIDNYLAFQVELIVVYGKAKLALNNSNDLMEHWVVIKGNAFFSNGNQSLKLIKNESTSFKAGEFVELNNNLKSQLEIIRIKLKSNLNSND
;
A
#
# COMPACT_ATOMS: atom_id res chain seq x y z
N LEU A 1 23.31 14.58 1.46
CA LEU A 1 22.19 13.78 1.00
C LEU A 1 22.64 12.89 -0.14
N VAL A 2 22.48 11.58 -0.01
CA VAL A 2 22.90 10.60 -1.01
C VAL A 2 21.67 10.04 -1.71
N ALA A 3 21.64 10.07 -3.03
CA ALA A 3 20.69 9.34 -3.87
C ALA A 3 21.39 8.13 -4.48
N LEU A 4 20.67 7.00 -4.61
CA LEU A 4 21.16 5.86 -5.37
C LEU A 4 20.65 5.98 -6.81
N GLY A 5 21.58 6.08 -7.77
CA GLY A 5 21.29 6.30 -9.18
C GLY A 5 21.46 5.03 -9.99
N ILE A 6 20.46 4.67 -10.77
CA ILE A 6 20.44 3.45 -11.60
C ILE A 6 20.86 3.82 -13.03
N ILE A 7 21.67 2.98 -13.67
CA ILE A 7 22.07 3.17 -15.07
C ILE A 7 20.84 2.97 -15.98
N PRO A 8 20.42 3.99 -16.76
CA PRO A 8 19.25 3.88 -17.61
C PRO A 8 19.45 2.86 -18.74
N SER A 9 18.48 1.97 -18.92
CA SER A 9 18.44 1.01 -20.04
C SER A 9 17.45 1.40 -21.14
N ARG A 10 16.56 2.36 -20.86
CA ARG A 10 15.53 2.87 -21.78
C ARG A 10 15.12 4.31 -21.42
N ALA A 11 14.39 4.96 -22.32
CA ALA A 11 13.78 6.27 -22.03
C ALA A 11 12.49 6.09 -21.23
N GLU A 12 12.57 6.26 -19.89
CA GLU A 12 11.46 6.03 -18.97
C GLU A 12 10.93 7.36 -18.42
N THR A 13 9.65 7.65 -18.64
CA THR A 13 9.01 8.89 -18.18
C THR A 13 8.42 8.80 -16.78
N GLY A 14 8.34 7.61 -16.24
CA GLY A 14 7.83 7.35 -14.88
C GLY A 14 8.85 7.65 -13.79
N PHE A 15 10.14 7.78 -14.14
CA PHE A 15 11.24 7.94 -13.21
C PHE A 15 11.80 9.37 -13.19
N GLY A 16 12.46 9.74 -12.11
CA GLY A 16 13.34 10.91 -12.05
C GLY A 16 14.69 10.61 -12.69
N TYR A 17 15.36 11.64 -13.17
CA TYR A 17 16.70 11.59 -13.75
C TYR A 17 17.65 12.49 -12.97
N ILE A 18 18.83 11.96 -12.68
CA ILE A 18 19.92 12.64 -11.96
C ILE A 18 21.07 12.85 -12.89
N LYS A 19 21.40 14.11 -13.20
CA LYS A 19 22.64 14.45 -13.89
C LYS A 19 23.71 14.72 -12.86
N SER A 20 24.87 14.09 -12.99
CA SER A 20 26.00 14.31 -12.11
C SER A 20 27.11 15.08 -12.79
N TYR A 21 27.90 15.81 -12.01
CA TYR A 21 29.17 16.34 -12.46
C TYR A 21 30.13 15.18 -12.76
N PRO A 22 31.07 15.36 -13.71
CA PRO A 22 32.12 14.37 -13.95
C PRO A 22 32.87 14.05 -12.65
N LYS A 23 33.30 12.78 -12.52
CA LYS A 23 34.17 12.36 -11.41
C LYS A 23 35.42 13.23 -11.37
N ILE A 24 35.70 13.82 -10.21
CA ILE A 24 36.90 14.62 -9.99
C ILE A 24 38.00 13.74 -9.37
N ASN A 25 37.61 12.76 -8.54
CA ASN A 25 38.49 11.81 -7.85
C ASN A 25 37.96 10.37 -8.06
N ASP A 26 38.71 9.37 -7.57
CA ASP A 26 38.28 7.96 -7.52
C ASP A 26 37.18 7.66 -6.45
N ASP A 27 36.44 8.69 -6.04
CA ASP A 27 35.35 8.54 -5.10
C ASP A 27 34.21 7.70 -5.71
N ASP A 28 33.53 6.92 -4.88
CA ASP A 28 32.39 6.10 -5.29
C ASP A 28 31.09 6.90 -5.51
N TYR A 29 31.12 8.23 -5.31
CA TYR A 29 29.98 9.12 -5.48
C TYR A 29 30.30 10.29 -6.41
N GLN A 30 29.27 10.95 -6.92
CA GLN A 30 29.35 12.14 -7.76
C GLN A 30 28.41 13.22 -7.23
N HIS A 31 28.83 14.51 -7.33
CA HIS A 31 27.93 15.60 -6.99
C HIS A 31 26.79 15.73 -8.01
N ILE A 32 25.57 15.95 -7.54
CA ILE A 32 24.40 16.15 -8.40
C ILE A 32 24.48 17.55 -9.01
N GLU A 33 24.46 17.60 -10.35
CA GLU A 33 24.33 18.84 -11.12
C GLU A 33 22.89 19.28 -11.25
N SER A 34 22.00 18.35 -11.62
CA SER A 34 20.56 18.58 -11.70
C SER A 34 19.75 17.32 -11.42
N PHE A 35 18.56 17.53 -10.90
CA PHE A 35 17.60 16.50 -10.59
C PHE A 35 16.28 16.87 -11.28
N ILE A 36 15.72 15.95 -12.10
CA ILE A 36 14.55 16.22 -12.93
C ILE A 36 13.56 15.06 -12.74
N GLU A 37 12.44 15.34 -12.11
CA GLU A 37 11.41 14.33 -11.82
C GLU A 37 10.45 14.21 -13.02
N LYS A 38 10.21 12.97 -13.47
CA LYS A 38 9.24 12.61 -14.51
C LYS A 38 9.29 13.48 -15.77
N PRO A 39 10.38 13.42 -16.55
CA PRO A 39 10.53 14.23 -17.74
C PRO A 39 9.52 13.84 -18.85
N SER A 40 9.39 14.70 -19.88
CA SER A 40 8.70 14.33 -21.11
C SER A 40 9.47 13.23 -21.86
N GLN A 41 8.78 12.51 -22.75
CA GLN A 41 9.38 11.45 -23.57
C GLN A 41 10.64 11.94 -24.34
N GLN A 42 10.55 13.08 -25.00
CA GLN A 42 11.69 13.69 -25.71
C GLN A 42 12.89 13.98 -24.80
N LYS A 43 12.64 14.45 -23.57
CA LYS A 43 13.70 14.68 -22.59
C LYS A 43 14.31 13.38 -22.10
N ALA A 44 13.51 12.36 -21.86
CA ALA A 44 13.97 11.04 -21.42
C ALA A 44 14.86 10.37 -22.47
N GLU A 45 14.49 10.47 -23.75
CA GLU A 45 15.29 10.01 -24.90
C GLU A 45 16.64 10.76 -24.98
N TYR A 46 16.60 12.08 -24.89
CA TYR A 46 17.81 12.91 -24.84
C TYR A 46 18.72 12.55 -23.65
N PHE A 47 18.17 12.31 -22.47
CA PHE A 47 18.96 11.93 -21.29
C PHE A 47 19.64 10.57 -21.47
N LEU A 48 18.95 9.62 -22.11
CA LEU A 48 19.51 8.32 -22.45
C LEU A 48 20.67 8.43 -23.43
N GLU A 49 20.50 9.23 -24.50
CA GLU A 49 21.53 9.47 -25.52
C GLU A 49 22.77 10.17 -24.97
N CYS A 50 22.60 11.11 -24.04
CA CYS A 50 23.70 11.82 -23.39
C CYS A 50 24.62 10.91 -22.56
N GLY A 51 24.10 9.80 -22.02
CA GLY A 51 24.88 8.81 -21.26
C GLY A 51 25.41 9.27 -19.89
N ASN A 52 25.10 10.48 -19.45
CA ASN A 52 25.55 11.06 -18.16
C ASN A 52 24.42 11.32 -17.18
N TYR A 53 23.28 10.67 -17.39
CA TYR A 53 22.13 10.67 -16.49
C TYR A 53 21.92 9.30 -15.87
N LEU A 54 21.51 9.28 -14.62
CA LEU A 54 21.10 8.09 -13.89
C LEU A 54 19.61 8.20 -13.56
N TRP A 55 18.87 7.09 -13.52
CA TRP A 55 17.53 7.10 -12.95
C TRP A 55 17.60 7.31 -11.44
N ASN A 56 16.70 8.12 -10.91
CA ASN A 56 16.46 8.18 -9.48
C ASN A 56 15.73 6.91 -9.02
N SER A 57 16.38 6.12 -8.18
CA SER A 57 15.75 4.91 -7.61
C SER A 57 14.69 5.21 -6.54
N GLY A 58 14.59 6.47 -6.09
CA GLY A 58 13.76 6.85 -4.94
C GLY A 58 14.35 6.41 -3.58
N MET A 59 15.55 5.84 -3.57
CA MET A 59 16.26 5.46 -2.35
C MET A 59 17.27 6.54 -1.97
N PHE A 60 17.12 7.06 -0.74
CA PHE A 60 17.95 8.12 -0.22
C PHE A 60 18.62 7.71 1.11
N ILE A 61 19.88 8.12 1.29
CA ILE A 61 20.61 7.96 2.55
C ILE A 61 21.03 9.34 3.02
N PHE A 62 20.68 9.71 4.24
CA PHE A 62 21.02 11.02 4.78
C PHE A 62 21.07 11.02 6.31
N ASN A 63 21.82 11.98 6.83
CA ASN A 63 21.75 12.33 8.23
C ASN A 63 20.46 13.11 8.48
N ALA A 64 19.69 12.74 9.50
CA ALA A 64 18.38 13.33 9.80
C ALA A 64 18.45 14.86 9.98
N SER A 65 19.48 15.38 10.67
CA SER A 65 19.65 16.83 10.87
C SER A 65 19.92 17.55 9.56
N THR A 66 20.71 16.97 8.66
CA THR A 66 20.98 17.56 7.34
C THR A 66 19.69 17.65 6.52
N TYR A 67 18.91 16.58 6.49
CA TYR A 67 17.62 16.56 5.78
C TYR A 67 16.64 17.59 6.35
N LEU A 68 16.48 17.63 7.67
CA LEU A 68 15.57 18.58 8.32
C LEU A 68 15.97 20.05 8.07
N ASN A 69 17.26 20.35 8.05
CA ASN A 69 17.78 21.69 7.75
C ASN A 69 17.50 22.09 6.28
N GLU A 70 17.69 21.18 5.33
CA GLU A 70 17.36 21.44 3.93
C GLU A 70 15.85 21.56 3.73
N LEU A 71 15.04 20.73 4.40
CA LEU A 71 13.58 20.82 4.37
C LEU A 71 13.09 22.15 4.97
N GLU A 72 13.68 22.63 6.08
CA GLU A 72 13.35 23.92 6.67
C GLU A 72 13.67 25.09 5.72
N LYS A 73 14.76 24.97 4.99
CA LYS A 73 15.19 25.98 4.03
C LYS A 73 14.27 26.03 2.79
N PHE A 74 13.89 24.90 2.25
CA PHE A 74 13.23 24.83 0.95
C PHE A 74 11.72 24.63 1.01
N ASP A 75 11.20 23.98 2.09
CA ASP A 75 9.78 23.71 2.25
C ASP A 75 9.37 23.67 3.74
N PRO A 76 9.47 24.86 4.42
CA PRO A 76 9.21 24.96 5.87
C PRO A 76 7.77 24.57 6.25
N GLU A 77 6.81 24.65 5.32
CA GLU A 77 5.42 24.26 5.58
C GLU A 77 5.29 22.77 5.87
N ILE A 78 5.98 21.91 5.09
CA ILE A 78 6.02 20.47 5.34
C ILE A 78 6.62 20.20 6.72
N LEU A 79 7.78 20.79 7.01
CA LEU A 79 8.46 20.61 8.31
C LEU A 79 7.55 21.01 9.48
N ASN A 80 6.89 22.16 9.38
CA ASN A 80 6.00 22.66 10.42
C ASN A 80 4.77 21.78 10.61
N ALA A 81 4.15 21.30 9.53
CA ALA A 81 3.03 20.38 9.60
C ALA A 81 3.44 19.06 10.26
N CYS A 82 4.59 18.49 9.88
CA CYS A 82 5.13 17.28 10.50
C CYS A 82 5.45 17.49 11.99
N LYS A 83 6.11 18.58 12.38
CA LYS A 83 6.39 18.90 13.80
C LYS A 83 5.11 19.04 14.62
N LYS A 84 4.06 19.68 14.10
CA LYS A 84 2.76 19.83 14.79
C LYS A 84 1.98 18.52 14.86
N SER A 85 2.10 17.69 13.85
CA SER A 85 1.42 16.40 13.82
C SER A 85 2.08 15.36 14.73
N PHE A 86 3.39 15.49 14.98
CA PHE A 86 4.12 14.57 15.85
C PHE A 86 3.77 14.82 17.32
N ASN A 87 3.26 13.77 17.99
CA ASN A 87 2.94 13.83 19.41
C ASN A 87 3.38 12.54 20.10
N LYS A 88 4.32 12.65 21.03
CA LYS A 88 4.81 11.51 21.81
C LYS A 88 3.74 10.79 22.63
N ASN A 89 2.61 11.45 22.92
CA ASN A 89 1.50 10.86 23.69
C ASN A 89 0.59 9.92 22.87
N PHE A 90 0.79 9.85 21.55
CA PHE A 90 0.08 8.92 20.67
C PHE A 90 1.01 7.77 20.21
N THR A 91 1.84 7.29 21.13
CA THR A 91 2.63 6.07 20.93
C THR A 91 1.93 4.92 21.63
N ASP A 92 1.44 3.98 20.90
CA ASP A 92 1.24 2.62 21.38
C ASP A 92 2.57 1.87 21.26
N SER A 93 2.77 0.79 21.99
CA SER A 93 4.06 0.12 22.20
C SER A 93 4.91 -0.11 20.92
N ASN A 94 4.29 -0.13 19.74
CA ASN A 94 4.95 -0.39 18.46
C ASN A 94 4.65 0.67 17.36
N TYR A 95 3.82 1.68 17.63
CA TYR A 95 3.36 2.61 16.60
C TYR A 95 3.37 4.06 17.07
N ILE A 96 3.73 4.95 16.16
CA ILE A 96 3.63 6.40 16.36
C ILE A 96 2.54 6.93 15.44
N TYR A 97 1.50 7.54 15.99
CA TYR A 97 0.38 8.10 15.24
C TYR A 97 0.53 9.62 15.12
N PRO A 98 0.62 10.16 13.91
CA PRO A 98 0.53 11.59 13.73
C PRO A 98 -0.89 12.09 14.04
N LYS A 99 -1.03 13.29 14.60
CA LYS A 99 -2.32 13.97 14.75
C LYS A 99 -2.93 14.21 13.37
N LYS A 100 -4.01 13.50 13.06
CA LYS A 100 -4.66 13.52 11.73
C LYS A 100 -4.95 14.94 11.23
N ILE A 101 -5.55 15.80 12.06
CA ILE A 101 -5.93 17.17 11.68
C ILE A 101 -4.72 18.02 11.29
N GLU A 102 -3.59 17.87 11.98
CA GLU A 102 -2.37 18.64 11.67
C GLU A 102 -1.63 18.03 10.47
N PHE A 103 -1.63 16.70 10.34
CA PHE A 103 -0.99 16.03 9.21
C PHE A 103 -1.72 16.29 7.88
N LEU A 104 -3.05 16.40 7.89
CA LEU A 104 -3.84 16.76 6.72
C LEU A 104 -3.57 18.18 6.18
N LYS A 105 -2.90 19.04 6.95
CA LYS A 105 -2.46 20.38 6.50
C LYS A 105 -1.10 20.33 5.80
N CYS A 106 -0.43 19.17 5.81
CA CYS A 106 0.88 19.02 5.17
C CYS A 106 0.72 19.12 3.64
N PRO A 107 1.53 19.94 2.96
CA PRO A 107 1.56 19.96 1.50
C PRO A 107 1.88 18.57 0.93
N GLU A 108 1.16 18.17 -0.10
CA GLU A 108 1.41 16.91 -0.80
C GLU A 108 2.56 17.06 -1.80
N LYS A 109 3.78 16.86 -1.30
CA LYS A 109 5.00 17.00 -2.09
C LYS A 109 6.04 15.97 -1.66
N SER A 110 6.64 15.25 -2.63
CA SER A 110 7.70 14.29 -2.36
C SER A 110 9.03 14.97 -1.99
N ILE A 111 9.96 14.21 -1.40
CA ILE A 111 11.32 14.65 -1.10
C ILE A 111 12.04 15.14 -2.36
N ASP A 112 11.76 14.58 -3.52
CA ASP A 112 12.35 14.93 -4.80
C ASP A 112 12.10 16.42 -5.09
N TYR A 113 10.83 16.83 -5.11
CA TYR A 113 10.43 18.22 -5.33
C TYR A 113 10.70 19.15 -4.15
N ALA A 114 10.55 18.64 -2.91
CA ALA A 114 10.71 19.45 -1.73
C ALA A 114 12.18 19.84 -1.49
N VAL A 115 13.11 18.91 -1.74
CA VAL A 115 14.51 19.05 -1.36
C VAL A 115 15.46 18.75 -2.52
N MET A 116 15.36 17.58 -3.17
CA MET A 116 16.42 17.07 -4.06
C MET A 116 16.63 17.90 -5.32
N GLU A 117 15.59 18.47 -5.90
CA GLU A 117 15.71 19.38 -7.06
C GLU A 117 16.36 20.73 -6.71
N ARG A 118 16.45 21.07 -5.42
CA ARG A 118 16.86 22.41 -4.97
C ARG A 118 18.14 22.44 -4.15
N THR A 119 18.50 21.31 -3.53
CA THR A 119 19.67 21.23 -2.68
C THR A 119 20.98 21.18 -3.48
N LYS A 120 22.01 21.85 -2.94
CA LYS A 120 23.39 21.74 -3.43
C LYS A 120 24.23 20.72 -2.65
N LYS A 121 23.62 20.03 -1.67
CA LYS A 121 24.27 19.01 -0.84
C LYS A 121 23.98 17.59 -1.31
N GLY A 122 23.42 17.44 -2.52
CA GLY A 122 23.11 16.17 -3.11
C GLY A 122 24.34 15.52 -3.75
N VAL A 123 24.53 14.24 -3.48
CA VAL A 123 25.45 13.36 -4.21
C VAL A 123 24.70 12.13 -4.71
N VAL A 124 25.16 11.55 -5.79
CA VAL A 124 24.63 10.30 -6.34
C VAL A 124 25.69 9.22 -6.33
N VAL A 125 25.30 8.03 -5.91
CA VAL A 125 26.10 6.80 -6.02
C VAL A 125 25.48 5.95 -7.12
N PRO A 126 26.21 5.68 -8.23
CA PRO A 126 25.76 4.76 -9.25
C PRO A 126 25.59 3.35 -8.68
N LEU A 127 24.47 2.71 -9.01
CA LEU A 127 24.14 1.37 -8.53
C LEU A 127 23.77 0.47 -9.72
N ASP A 128 24.51 -0.61 -9.91
CA ASP A 128 24.21 -1.69 -10.83
C ASP A 128 23.88 -2.95 -10.05
N ALA A 129 22.61 -3.12 -9.68
CA ALA A 129 22.13 -4.21 -8.83
C ALA A 129 20.86 -4.87 -9.37
N GLY A 130 20.60 -4.75 -10.68
CA GLY A 130 19.37 -5.29 -11.28
C GLY A 130 18.10 -4.66 -10.67
N TRP A 131 18.16 -3.38 -10.31
CA TRP A 131 17.07 -2.67 -9.70
C TRP A 131 15.86 -2.52 -10.63
N SER A 132 14.68 -2.69 -10.06
CA SER A 132 13.40 -2.34 -10.67
C SER A 132 12.52 -1.67 -9.60
N ASP A 133 11.72 -0.67 -9.99
CA ASP A 133 10.76 -0.02 -9.10
C ASP A 133 9.55 -0.91 -8.76
N VAL A 134 9.36 -1.98 -9.55
CA VAL A 134 8.21 -2.92 -9.44
C VAL A 134 6.88 -2.19 -9.30
N GLY A 135 6.76 -1.02 -9.95
CA GLY A 135 5.59 -0.13 -9.88
C GLY A 135 4.38 -0.59 -10.68
N SER A 136 4.48 -1.71 -11.39
CA SER A 136 3.40 -2.29 -12.20
C SER A 136 3.48 -3.82 -12.21
N TRP A 137 2.37 -4.46 -12.56
CA TRP A 137 2.32 -5.91 -12.73
C TRP A 137 3.27 -6.39 -13.85
N SER A 138 3.42 -5.58 -14.90
CA SER A 138 4.39 -5.84 -15.98
C SER A 138 5.82 -5.80 -15.47
N ALA A 139 6.16 -4.82 -14.63
CA ALA A 139 7.48 -4.73 -14.02
C ALA A 139 7.76 -5.92 -13.08
N LEU A 140 6.74 -6.40 -12.35
CA LEU A 140 6.85 -7.61 -11.54
C LEU A 140 7.12 -8.84 -12.41
N TRP A 141 6.39 -8.99 -13.53
CA TRP A 141 6.60 -10.05 -14.51
C TRP A 141 8.01 -10.01 -15.12
N GLU A 142 8.52 -8.80 -15.47
CA GLU A 142 9.89 -8.61 -15.97
C GLU A 142 10.94 -9.04 -14.93
N ALA A 143 10.75 -8.70 -13.66
CA ALA A 143 11.72 -8.93 -12.60
C ALA A 143 11.80 -10.38 -12.11
N LYS A 144 10.77 -11.19 -12.33
CA LYS A 144 10.70 -12.58 -11.83
C LYS A 144 11.08 -13.59 -12.91
N LYS A 145 11.52 -14.79 -12.45
CA LYS A 145 11.82 -15.92 -13.31
C LYS A 145 10.52 -16.47 -13.92
N LYS A 146 10.52 -16.68 -15.24
CA LYS A 146 9.42 -17.20 -16.03
C LYS A 146 9.64 -18.68 -16.35
N ASP A 147 8.56 -19.36 -16.71
CA ASP A 147 8.63 -20.72 -17.29
C ASP A 147 9.20 -20.71 -18.73
N VAL A 148 9.19 -21.87 -19.39
CA VAL A 148 9.73 -22.05 -20.76
C VAL A 148 8.94 -21.30 -21.82
N ASP A 149 7.66 -21.03 -21.56
CA ASP A 149 6.74 -20.33 -22.46
C ASP A 149 6.64 -18.82 -22.12
N GLY A 150 7.51 -18.33 -21.22
CA GLY A 150 7.55 -16.94 -20.81
C GLY A 150 6.47 -16.54 -19.80
N ASN A 151 5.75 -17.51 -19.21
CA ASN A 151 4.70 -17.22 -18.25
C ASN A 151 5.22 -17.07 -16.82
N LEU A 152 4.50 -16.29 -16.03
CA LEU A 152 4.65 -16.20 -14.59
C LEU A 152 3.29 -16.44 -13.93
N SER A 153 3.21 -17.48 -13.08
CA SER A 153 1.99 -17.83 -12.35
C SER A 153 2.21 -17.75 -10.85
N GLU A 154 1.28 -17.12 -10.14
CA GLU A 154 1.27 -17.04 -8.69
C GLU A 154 -0.12 -17.35 -8.15
N GLY A 155 -0.20 -18.20 -7.11
CA GLY A 155 -1.46 -18.68 -6.54
C GLY A 155 -1.96 -19.98 -7.18
N ASP A 156 -3.27 -20.23 -7.10
CA ASP A 156 -3.91 -21.41 -7.69
C ASP A 156 -4.24 -21.15 -9.18
N VAL A 157 -3.28 -21.48 -10.07
CA VAL A 157 -3.34 -21.15 -11.49
C VAL A 157 -3.08 -22.38 -12.34
N ILE A 158 -3.90 -22.58 -13.39
CA ILE A 158 -3.71 -23.58 -14.43
C ILE A 158 -3.63 -22.88 -15.80
N LEU A 159 -2.57 -23.17 -16.55
CA LEU A 159 -2.36 -22.62 -17.90
C LEU A 159 -2.41 -23.75 -18.94
N GLU A 160 -3.09 -23.50 -20.08
CA GLU A 160 -3.12 -24.38 -21.24
C GLU A 160 -3.02 -23.54 -22.50
N ASP A 161 -2.01 -23.79 -23.37
CA ASP A 161 -1.72 -23.01 -24.57
C ASP A 161 -1.57 -21.49 -24.27
N VAL A 162 -0.78 -21.12 -23.26
CA VAL A 162 -0.57 -19.73 -22.80
C VAL A 162 0.88 -19.37 -22.91
N ASN A 163 1.18 -18.17 -23.47
CA ASN A 163 2.53 -17.66 -23.63
C ASN A 163 2.65 -16.21 -23.13
N GLU A 164 3.84 -15.86 -22.61
CA GLU A 164 4.22 -14.50 -22.18
C GLU A 164 3.13 -13.79 -21.34
N THR A 165 2.53 -14.52 -20.43
CA THR A 165 1.39 -14.06 -19.62
C THR A 165 1.73 -14.11 -18.14
N PHE A 166 1.41 -13.04 -17.43
CA PHE A 166 1.40 -13.03 -15.97
C PHE A 166 0.01 -13.31 -15.44
N THR A 167 -0.11 -14.32 -14.57
CA THR A 167 -1.38 -14.68 -13.92
C THR A 167 -1.19 -14.75 -12.41
N PHE A 168 -1.97 -13.96 -11.69
CA PHE A 168 -2.04 -13.97 -10.23
C PHE A 168 -3.45 -14.32 -9.78
N GLY A 169 -3.57 -15.36 -8.95
CA GLY A 169 -4.82 -15.78 -8.31
C GLY A 169 -4.73 -15.77 -6.80
N SER A 170 -5.46 -14.88 -6.12
CA SER A 170 -5.35 -14.73 -4.66
C SER A 170 -6.15 -15.78 -3.88
N ASN A 171 -7.33 -16.21 -4.35
CA ASN A 171 -8.25 -17.00 -3.53
C ASN A 171 -8.97 -18.14 -4.24
N ARG A 172 -9.08 -18.09 -5.54
CA ARG A 172 -9.79 -19.09 -6.35
C ARG A 172 -8.90 -19.59 -7.46
N LEU A 173 -9.24 -20.74 -8.01
CA LEU A 173 -8.59 -21.24 -9.22
C LEU A 173 -8.77 -20.24 -10.37
N VAL A 174 -7.67 -19.87 -11.01
CA VAL A 174 -7.63 -19.09 -12.24
C VAL A 174 -7.16 -20.02 -13.37
N ALA A 175 -8.06 -20.44 -14.22
CA ALA A 175 -7.76 -21.25 -15.39
C ALA A 175 -7.68 -20.36 -16.63
N VAL A 176 -6.56 -20.42 -17.35
CA VAL A 176 -6.29 -19.59 -18.53
C VAL A 176 -5.94 -20.52 -19.70
N SER A 177 -6.55 -20.29 -20.86
CA SER A 177 -6.32 -21.14 -22.04
C SER A 177 -6.34 -20.34 -23.34
N GLY A 178 -5.40 -20.65 -24.27
CA GLY A 178 -5.40 -20.15 -25.64
C GLY A 178 -5.15 -18.66 -25.79
N VAL A 179 -4.36 -18.05 -24.89
CA VAL A 179 -4.08 -16.60 -24.90
C VAL A 179 -2.59 -16.30 -24.73
N SER A 180 -2.17 -15.06 -25.08
CA SER A 180 -0.81 -14.62 -24.92
C SER A 180 -0.70 -13.13 -24.62
N ASN A 181 0.45 -12.70 -24.07
CA ASN A 181 0.80 -11.30 -23.78
C ASN A 181 -0.20 -10.59 -22.83
N LEU A 182 -0.74 -11.29 -21.83
CA LEU A 182 -1.69 -10.75 -20.90
C LEU A 182 -1.09 -10.58 -19.50
N VAL A 183 -1.70 -9.68 -18.75
CA VAL A 183 -1.63 -9.59 -17.30
C VAL A 183 -3.01 -9.86 -16.76
N ILE A 184 -3.15 -10.93 -15.98
CA ILE A 184 -4.40 -11.38 -15.36
C ILE A 184 -4.17 -11.35 -13.86
N VAL A 185 -4.90 -10.51 -13.14
CA VAL A 185 -4.77 -10.35 -11.68
C VAL A 185 -6.14 -10.49 -11.06
N ASP A 186 -6.33 -11.61 -10.37
CA ASP A 186 -7.55 -11.91 -9.62
C ASP A 186 -7.29 -11.65 -8.14
N THR A 187 -7.94 -10.62 -7.61
CA THR A 187 -7.96 -10.28 -6.19
C THR A 187 -9.33 -10.58 -5.61
N LYS A 188 -9.50 -10.44 -4.30
CA LYS A 188 -10.79 -10.72 -3.65
C LYS A 188 -11.92 -9.79 -4.13
N ASP A 189 -11.58 -8.57 -4.58
CA ASP A 189 -12.51 -7.49 -4.90
C ASP A 189 -12.64 -7.22 -6.40
N ALA A 190 -11.66 -7.61 -7.21
CA ALA A 190 -11.68 -7.33 -8.64
C ALA A 190 -10.82 -8.29 -9.46
N LEU A 191 -11.23 -8.52 -10.71
CA LEU A 191 -10.41 -9.17 -11.72
C LEU A 191 -9.97 -8.14 -12.76
N LEU A 192 -8.66 -7.99 -12.92
CA LEU A 192 -8.06 -7.21 -13.98
C LEU A 192 -7.56 -8.15 -15.07
N VAL A 193 -7.93 -7.87 -16.31
CA VAL A 193 -7.33 -8.48 -17.51
C VAL A 193 -6.88 -7.35 -18.41
N THR A 194 -5.59 -7.30 -18.74
CA THR A 194 -5.01 -6.26 -19.60
C THR A 194 -3.89 -6.84 -20.46
N ASN A 195 -3.56 -6.16 -21.54
CA ASN A 195 -2.36 -6.47 -22.32
C ASN A 195 -1.13 -6.01 -21.53
N ASN A 196 -0.06 -6.80 -21.57
CA ASN A 196 1.17 -6.56 -20.81
C ASN A 196 1.84 -5.19 -21.14
N LEU A 197 1.64 -4.66 -22.32
CA LEU A 197 2.27 -3.42 -22.79
C LEU A 197 1.45 -2.14 -22.53
N ASN A 198 0.23 -2.23 -21.95
CA ASN A 198 -0.74 -1.13 -21.99
C ASN A 198 -1.04 -0.45 -20.64
N ASN A 199 -0.03 0.13 -20.02
CA ASN A 199 -0.18 0.86 -18.74
C ASN A 199 -1.09 2.11 -18.84
N HIS A 200 -1.31 2.68 -20.03
CA HIS A 200 -2.14 3.88 -20.19
C HIS A 200 -3.64 3.58 -20.03
N SER A 201 -4.10 2.43 -20.50
CA SER A 201 -5.51 2.02 -20.41
C SER A 201 -5.96 1.80 -18.94
N ILE A 202 -5.06 1.32 -18.07
CA ILE A 202 -5.34 1.13 -16.64
C ILE A 202 -5.64 2.47 -15.95
N LYS A 203 -4.88 3.53 -16.25
CA LYS A 203 -5.13 4.88 -15.71
C LYS A 203 -6.52 5.39 -16.10
N ASN A 204 -6.95 5.13 -17.33
CA ASN A 204 -8.28 5.51 -17.82
C ASN A 204 -9.39 4.67 -17.17
N LEU A 205 -9.14 3.38 -16.94
CA LEU A 205 -10.06 2.50 -16.21
C LEU A 205 -10.26 3.02 -14.77
N VAL A 206 -9.19 3.34 -14.06
CA VAL A 206 -9.25 3.92 -12.70
C VAL A 206 -10.04 5.24 -12.70
N LYS A 207 -9.88 6.11 -13.71
CA LYS A 207 -10.69 7.33 -13.84
C LYS A 207 -12.17 7.01 -13.99
N LYS A 208 -12.54 6.02 -14.79
CA LYS A 208 -13.95 5.59 -14.94
C LYS A 208 -14.53 5.07 -13.62
N LEU A 209 -13.78 4.24 -12.90
CA LEU A 209 -14.19 3.75 -11.57
C LEU A 209 -14.42 4.91 -10.58
N LYS A 210 -13.54 5.93 -10.60
CA LYS A 210 -13.72 7.16 -9.77
C LYS A 210 -15.01 7.91 -10.12
N ILE A 211 -15.30 8.10 -11.41
CA ILE A 211 -16.53 8.77 -11.87
C ILE A 211 -17.76 7.97 -11.43
N GLN A 212 -17.72 6.65 -11.50
CA GLN A 212 -18.78 5.74 -11.08
C GLN A 212 -18.88 5.59 -9.55
N LYS A 213 -17.96 6.21 -8.78
CA LYS A 213 -17.88 6.11 -7.32
C LYS A 213 -17.86 4.65 -6.81
N ARG A 214 -17.14 3.79 -7.52
CA ARG A 214 -17.03 2.37 -7.17
C ARG A 214 -16.35 2.19 -5.82
N ALA A 215 -16.93 1.33 -4.97
CA ALA A 215 -16.46 1.07 -3.63
C ALA A 215 -15.05 0.43 -3.62
N GLU A 216 -14.71 -0.36 -4.62
CA GLU A 216 -13.45 -1.07 -4.79
C GLU A 216 -12.23 -0.14 -4.84
N LEU A 217 -12.42 1.15 -5.11
CA LEU A 217 -11.34 2.15 -5.06
C LEU A 217 -10.93 2.56 -3.65
N HIS A 218 -11.78 2.36 -2.66
CA HIS A 218 -11.61 2.89 -1.31
C HIS A 218 -11.74 1.84 -0.23
N ASN A 219 -12.43 0.74 -0.51
CA ASN A 219 -12.67 -0.32 0.44
C ASN A 219 -11.69 -1.46 0.18
N TYR A 220 -10.55 -1.41 0.86
CA TYR A 220 -9.69 -2.57 0.95
C TYR A 220 -10.47 -3.69 1.68
N GLN A 221 -10.51 -4.88 1.11
CA GLN A 221 -11.14 -6.02 1.80
C GLN A 221 -10.48 -6.31 3.15
N THR A 222 -9.17 -6.06 3.27
CA THR A 222 -8.45 -6.18 4.53
C THR A 222 -7.93 -4.83 4.97
N THR A 223 -8.36 -4.38 6.14
CA THR A 223 -7.85 -3.16 6.80
C THR A 223 -6.93 -3.57 7.94
N ASN A 224 -5.71 -3.01 7.93
CA ASN A 224 -4.72 -3.26 8.98
C ASN A 224 -4.82 -2.19 10.07
N TRP A 225 -4.81 -2.64 11.31
CA TRP A 225 -4.83 -1.83 12.52
C TRP A 225 -3.68 -2.24 13.44
N PRO A 226 -3.24 -1.38 14.36
CA PRO A 226 -2.20 -1.75 15.33
C PRO A 226 -2.52 -2.98 16.17
N TRP A 227 -3.79 -3.20 16.43
CA TRP A 227 -4.30 -4.31 17.23
C TRP A 227 -4.59 -5.57 16.42
N GLY A 228 -4.60 -5.51 15.07
CA GLY A 228 -4.95 -6.65 14.24
C GLY A 228 -5.44 -6.27 12.85
N THR A 229 -6.28 -7.10 12.27
CA THR A 229 -6.87 -6.87 10.93
C THR A 229 -8.38 -7.07 10.95
N ILE A 230 -9.08 -6.33 10.10
CA ILE A 230 -10.47 -6.59 9.72
C ILE A 230 -10.48 -6.93 8.24
N GLU A 231 -10.98 -8.11 7.92
CA GLU A 231 -11.20 -8.54 6.54
C GLU A 231 -12.71 -8.60 6.29
N LEU A 232 -13.16 -7.88 5.27
CA LEU A 232 -14.53 -7.95 4.78
C LEU A 232 -14.69 -9.25 3.95
N ILE A 233 -15.46 -10.20 4.46
CA ILE A 233 -15.72 -11.46 3.75
C ILE A 233 -16.85 -11.25 2.74
N ASP A 234 -17.94 -10.61 3.17
CA ASP A 234 -19.09 -10.36 2.32
C ASP A 234 -19.87 -9.12 2.77
N ASN A 235 -20.54 -8.47 1.83
CA ASN A 235 -21.27 -7.23 2.06
C ASN A 235 -22.53 -7.13 1.21
N TYR A 236 -23.66 -7.35 1.82
CA TYR A 236 -25.00 -7.22 1.23
C TYR A 236 -25.73 -6.00 1.78
N LEU A 237 -26.85 -5.62 1.16
CA LEU A 237 -27.70 -4.54 1.63
C LEU A 237 -28.18 -4.74 3.08
N ALA A 238 -28.47 -6.00 3.44
CA ALA A 238 -29.05 -6.38 4.72
C ALA A 238 -28.00 -6.71 5.79
N PHE A 239 -26.83 -7.22 5.40
CA PHE A 239 -25.81 -7.67 6.35
C PHE A 239 -24.40 -7.52 5.78
N GLN A 240 -23.43 -7.55 6.69
CA GLN A 240 -21.99 -7.54 6.42
C GLN A 240 -21.34 -8.63 7.26
N VAL A 241 -20.42 -9.40 6.66
CA VAL A 241 -19.63 -10.42 7.34
C VAL A 241 -18.15 -10.03 7.32
N GLU A 242 -17.51 -10.04 8.48
CA GLU A 242 -16.12 -9.70 8.63
C GLU A 242 -15.35 -10.74 9.43
N LEU A 243 -14.10 -10.99 9.05
CA LEU A 243 -13.13 -11.71 9.87
C LEU A 243 -12.27 -10.68 10.61
N ILE A 244 -12.27 -10.75 11.92
CA ILE A 244 -11.43 -9.91 12.79
C ILE A 244 -10.33 -10.79 13.36
N VAL A 245 -9.08 -10.41 13.11
CA VAL A 245 -7.91 -11.03 13.72
C VAL A 245 -7.32 -10.05 14.72
N VAL A 246 -7.28 -10.42 16.00
CA VAL A 246 -6.71 -9.59 17.08
C VAL A 246 -5.38 -10.19 17.49
N TYR A 247 -4.30 -9.40 17.39
CA TYR A 247 -2.95 -9.84 17.73
C TYR A 247 -2.83 -10.18 19.23
N GLY A 248 -1.80 -10.97 19.55
CA GLY A 248 -1.57 -11.35 20.94
C GLY A 248 -1.35 -10.14 21.83
N LYS A 249 -2.03 -10.11 22.99
CA LYS A 249 -2.00 -9.01 23.97
C LYS A 249 -2.60 -7.68 23.50
N ALA A 250 -3.25 -7.67 22.33
CA ALA A 250 -3.89 -6.47 21.82
C ALA A 250 -5.31 -6.27 22.37
N LYS A 251 -5.76 -5.02 22.31
CA LYS A 251 -7.09 -4.56 22.71
C LYS A 251 -7.75 -3.80 21.56
N LEU A 252 -9.05 -3.96 21.44
CA LEU A 252 -9.88 -3.32 20.44
C LEU A 252 -11.13 -2.74 21.10
N ALA A 253 -11.32 -1.43 21.01
CA ALA A 253 -12.53 -0.75 21.41
C ALA A 253 -13.44 -0.55 20.20
N LEU A 254 -14.68 -0.99 20.30
CA LEU A 254 -15.68 -0.90 19.26
C LEU A 254 -16.86 -0.06 19.74
N ASN A 255 -17.18 0.97 18.97
CA ASN A 255 -18.46 1.68 19.11
C ASN A 255 -19.38 1.10 18.03
N ASN A 256 -20.38 0.31 18.42
CA ASN A 256 -21.41 -0.12 17.50
C ASN A 256 -22.15 1.12 16.96
N SER A 257 -22.39 1.16 15.66
CA SER A 257 -23.26 2.18 15.09
C SER A 257 -24.68 2.01 15.65
N ASN A 258 -25.40 3.12 15.83
CA ASN A 258 -26.76 3.12 16.39
C ASN A 258 -27.78 2.31 15.54
N ASP A 259 -27.39 1.87 14.33
CA ASP A 259 -28.29 1.22 13.38
C ASP A 259 -27.94 -0.26 13.10
N LEU A 260 -26.90 -0.82 13.78
CA LEU A 260 -26.42 -2.17 13.50
C LEU A 260 -26.46 -3.05 14.74
N MET A 261 -27.07 -4.21 14.60
CA MET A 261 -26.94 -5.30 15.55
C MET A 261 -25.77 -6.20 15.10
N GLU A 262 -24.93 -6.60 16.04
CA GLU A 262 -23.76 -7.41 15.72
C GLU A 262 -23.83 -8.77 16.39
N HIS A 263 -23.45 -9.82 15.65
CA HIS A 263 -23.30 -11.18 16.14
C HIS A 263 -21.84 -11.61 15.97
N TRP A 264 -21.23 -12.15 17.01
CA TRP A 264 -19.80 -12.44 17.07
C TRP A 264 -19.59 -13.92 17.40
N VAL A 265 -18.75 -14.60 16.61
CA VAL A 265 -18.43 -16.03 16.76
C VAL A 265 -16.92 -16.19 16.87
N VAL A 266 -16.42 -16.80 17.95
CA VAL A 266 -14.99 -17.06 18.14
C VAL A 266 -14.56 -18.28 17.32
N ILE A 267 -13.67 -18.07 16.35
CA ILE A 267 -13.14 -19.13 15.48
C ILE A 267 -11.89 -19.75 16.10
N LYS A 268 -11.04 -18.91 16.72
CA LYS A 268 -9.78 -19.35 17.30
C LYS A 268 -9.37 -18.46 18.45
N GLY A 269 -8.84 -19.05 19.51
CA GLY A 269 -8.39 -18.33 20.71
C GLY A 269 -9.50 -18.13 21.73
N ASN A 270 -9.33 -17.15 22.64
CA ASN A 270 -10.28 -16.77 23.68
C ASN A 270 -10.52 -15.27 23.61
N ALA A 271 -11.77 -14.85 23.50
CA ALA A 271 -12.19 -13.46 23.49
C ALA A 271 -12.66 -13.01 24.90
N PHE A 272 -12.18 -11.86 25.33
CA PHE A 272 -12.64 -11.25 26.58
C PHE A 272 -13.32 -9.92 26.24
N PHE A 273 -14.64 -9.91 26.30
CA PHE A 273 -15.46 -8.72 26.06
C PHE A 273 -15.74 -8.00 27.38
N SER A 274 -15.75 -6.67 27.36
CA SER A 274 -16.23 -5.84 28.46
C SER A 274 -16.98 -4.62 27.97
N ASN A 275 -18.04 -4.21 28.69
CA ASN A 275 -18.78 -2.97 28.43
C ASN A 275 -18.74 -2.01 29.64
N GLY A 276 -17.73 -2.15 30.50
CA GLY A 276 -17.54 -1.37 31.70
C GLY A 276 -18.24 -1.94 32.94
N ASN A 277 -19.40 -2.58 32.81
CA ASN A 277 -20.18 -3.13 33.91
C ASN A 277 -20.19 -4.67 33.96
N GLN A 278 -20.02 -5.28 32.82
CA GLN A 278 -20.04 -6.74 32.67
C GLN A 278 -18.83 -7.20 31.85
N SER A 279 -18.31 -8.36 32.17
CA SER A 279 -17.27 -9.04 31.41
C SER A 279 -17.79 -10.40 30.98
N LEU A 280 -17.52 -10.74 29.70
CA LEU A 280 -17.89 -12.00 29.07
C LEU A 280 -16.63 -12.62 28.47
N LYS A 281 -16.35 -13.87 28.84
CA LYS A 281 -15.31 -14.67 28.21
C LYS A 281 -15.97 -15.65 27.26
N LEU A 282 -15.52 -15.66 26.01
CA LEU A 282 -15.90 -16.66 25.01
C LEU A 282 -14.66 -17.46 24.59
N ILE A 283 -14.84 -18.75 24.44
CA ILE A 283 -13.83 -19.66 23.87
C ILE A 283 -14.21 -20.04 22.44
N LYS A 284 -13.32 -20.78 21.76
CA LYS A 284 -13.59 -21.28 20.41
C LYS A 284 -14.96 -21.95 20.30
N ASN A 285 -15.69 -21.62 19.21
CA ASN A 285 -17.07 -22.05 18.88
C ASN A 285 -18.18 -21.43 19.73
N GLU A 286 -17.86 -20.53 20.64
CA GLU A 286 -18.88 -19.75 21.37
C GLU A 286 -19.19 -18.44 20.63
N SER A 287 -20.38 -17.92 20.87
CA SER A 287 -20.87 -16.71 20.21
C SER A 287 -21.64 -15.80 21.19
N THR A 288 -21.75 -14.53 20.82
CA THR A 288 -22.58 -13.54 21.52
C THR A 288 -23.15 -12.53 20.54
N SER A 289 -24.11 -11.74 20.98
CA SER A 289 -24.67 -10.64 20.21
C SER A 289 -24.63 -9.34 21.01
N PHE A 290 -24.42 -8.24 20.30
CA PHE A 290 -24.42 -6.89 20.84
C PHE A 290 -25.48 -6.05 20.13
N LYS A 291 -26.21 -5.26 20.90
CA LYS A 291 -27.28 -4.38 20.37
C LYS A 291 -26.67 -3.17 19.66
N ALA A 292 -27.44 -2.54 18.82
CA ALA A 292 -27.11 -1.27 18.21
C ALA A 292 -26.78 -0.21 19.29
N GLY A 293 -25.70 0.55 19.08
CA GLY A 293 -25.23 1.59 20.01
C GLY A 293 -24.48 1.09 21.26
N GLU A 294 -24.32 -0.22 21.42
CA GLU A 294 -23.61 -0.78 22.58
C GLU A 294 -22.09 -0.61 22.41
N PHE A 295 -21.43 -0.06 23.45
CA PHE A 295 -19.97 0.02 23.49
C PHE A 295 -19.40 -1.30 23.99
N VAL A 296 -18.43 -1.84 23.28
CA VAL A 296 -17.77 -3.10 23.62
C VAL A 296 -16.26 -2.97 23.47
N GLU A 297 -15.53 -3.35 24.51
CA GLU A 297 -14.08 -3.54 24.47
C GLU A 297 -13.78 -5.03 24.33
N LEU A 298 -12.97 -5.41 23.33
CA LEU A 298 -12.47 -6.75 23.12
C LEU A 298 -10.99 -6.81 23.48
N ASN A 299 -10.62 -7.74 24.35
CA ASN A 299 -9.25 -7.98 24.76
C ASN A 299 -8.80 -9.39 24.35
N ASN A 300 -7.65 -9.50 23.69
CA ASN A 300 -6.93 -10.75 23.52
C ASN A 300 -5.85 -10.87 24.59
N ASN A 301 -6.12 -11.56 25.69
CA ASN A 301 -5.20 -11.72 26.82
C ASN A 301 -4.10 -12.79 26.58
N LEU A 302 -4.15 -13.52 25.46
CA LEU A 302 -3.20 -14.56 25.10
C LEU A 302 -2.06 -13.98 24.25
N LYS A 303 -0.96 -14.72 24.10
CA LYS A 303 0.14 -14.40 23.16
C LYS A 303 -0.20 -14.77 21.72
N SER A 304 -1.09 -15.75 21.52
CA SER A 304 -1.57 -16.18 20.20
C SER A 304 -2.61 -15.23 19.64
N GLN A 305 -2.79 -15.26 18.32
CA GLN A 305 -3.86 -14.51 17.65
C GLN A 305 -5.24 -15.05 18.05
N LEU A 306 -6.21 -14.13 18.13
CA LEU A 306 -7.63 -14.37 18.28
C LEU A 306 -8.30 -14.10 16.94
N GLU A 307 -9.15 -15.03 16.47
CA GLU A 307 -9.90 -14.90 15.21
C GLU A 307 -11.40 -14.99 15.51
N ILE A 308 -12.15 -13.99 14.99
CA ILE A 308 -13.60 -13.86 15.23
C ILE A 308 -14.29 -13.53 13.92
N ILE A 309 -15.40 -14.20 13.65
CA ILE A 309 -16.35 -13.76 12.62
C ILE A 309 -17.33 -12.78 13.29
N ARG A 310 -17.48 -11.61 12.67
CA ARG A 310 -18.47 -10.59 13.04
C ARG A 310 -19.51 -10.47 11.93
N ILE A 311 -20.77 -10.61 12.27
CA ILE A 311 -21.91 -10.39 11.37
C ILE A 311 -22.61 -9.11 11.85
N LYS A 312 -22.72 -8.12 10.99
CA LYS A 312 -23.45 -6.88 11.21
C LYS A 312 -24.78 -6.94 10.48
N LEU A 313 -25.87 -6.70 11.17
CA LEU A 313 -27.22 -6.72 10.63
C LEU A 313 -27.84 -5.32 10.77
N LYS A 314 -28.44 -4.80 9.69
CA LYS A 314 -29.20 -3.54 9.75
C LYS A 314 -30.49 -3.76 10.54
N SER A 315 -30.72 -2.97 11.58
CA SER A 315 -31.89 -3.08 12.47
C SER A 315 -33.22 -2.66 11.81
N ASN A 316 -33.19 -1.96 10.67
CA ASN A 316 -34.37 -1.37 9.99
C ASN A 316 -34.48 -1.86 8.53
N LEU A 317 -34.59 -3.16 8.29
CA LEU A 317 -35.30 -3.63 7.11
C LEU A 317 -36.77 -3.77 7.52
N ASN A 318 -37.61 -2.84 7.11
CA ASN A 318 -39.06 -2.99 7.24
C ASN A 318 -39.44 -4.39 6.74
N SER A 319 -40.15 -5.12 7.58
CA SER A 319 -40.68 -6.45 7.32
C SER A 319 -41.82 -6.40 6.27
N ASN A 320 -41.50 -5.90 5.07
CA ASN A 320 -42.39 -5.93 3.91
C ASN A 320 -41.52 -6.19 2.67
N ASP A 321 -41.00 -7.42 2.57
CA ASP A 321 -40.69 -8.11 1.30
C ASP A 321 -40.58 -9.60 1.59
#